data_af4cd29393e21e4191471785995bc828
#
_entry.id   af4cd29393e21e4191471785995bc828
#
_cell.length_a   1.000
_cell.length_b   1.000
_cell.length_c   1.000
_cell.angle_alpha   90.00
_cell.angle_beta   90.00
_cell.angle_gamma   90.00
#
_symmetry.space_group_name_H-M   'P 1'
#
loop_
_entity.id
_entity.type
_entity.pdbx_description
1 polymer ?
#
loop_
_entity_poly.entity_id
_entity_poly.type
_entity_poly.pdbx_seq_one_letter_code
_entity_poly.pdbx_strand_id
1 'polypeptide(L)'
;MAARLGGRHRGRKLEPDWFRAADKLFEREMTPAEVAGRLPSYPHVAKEFGPAAKQIAHAVPLDGDPEDYMAEQRWGFLTEALLSGSLDRRVAIERCMVWLESHADKGDLAWEPYSTGERLINLLVYLASMPAAERTRFVTPRLCEFLRESVAWIFRHVEYYGCTETNNHVLNNARALVVGGWVTGSEVAFSAGMQTFRRWLPELVSAGGFLRERSSHYQLVVLNWILDAWWFASVARSGDCGEARFLESYLHRMLPAGKMLCSHRLGLLACIGDVSPDMDPERSTCRLARLYPQHWQALAVPADRIKVVDDWFRLADGAATLIGNFPQGRMPKKFPTHGHNDFTSFAWLHDDMDILVDPGRYRYTADEVSLQQSAAGAHNLPTVDGLAPYCESLKTGAQWRPVPYAEATLEMFPTEGGVVLAHTGFARATPVTRHARTIELEANGLRVHDAFDGQGTADVEFHWQFGPRFVSFDASRSTMSGAGGEVSIEIVDLDQPDNPLRWNAKIRSGWISRFYGTLSPLLGLSLRSRVRLPARIVTRFRLRAAENLRA
;
A
#
# COMPACT_ATOMS: atom_id res chain seq x y z
N MET A 1 5.69 -16.38 19.77
CA MET A 1 5.12 -15.99 18.46
C MET A 1 4.55 -17.19 17.72
N ALA A 2 5.26 -18.31 17.59
CA ALA A 2 4.73 -19.57 17.03
C ALA A 2 3.38 -20.03 17.67
N ALA A 3 3.23 -19.89 18.99
CA ALA A 3 1.99 -20.21 19.69
C ALA A 3 0.79 -19.32 19.31
N ARG A 4 1.01 -18.11 18.78
CA ARG A 4 -0.06 -17.22 18.30
C ARG A 4 -0.46 -17.50 16.86
N LEU A 5 0.46 -17.92 16.00
CA LEU A 5 0.16 -18.37 14.65
C LEU A 5 -0.55 -19.72 14.68
N GLY A 6 -0.10 -20.66 15.53
CA GLY A 6 -0.79 -21.92 15.77
C GLY A 6 -2.22 -21.76 16.33
N GLY A 7 -2.46 -20.72 17.15
CA GLY A 7 -3.79 -20.38 17.67
C GLY A 7 -4.73 -19.79 16.61
N ARG A 8 -4.21 -19.05 15.62
CA ARG A 8 -5.01 -18.51 14.51
C ARG A 8 -5.55 -19.59 13.57
N HIS A 9 -4.85 -20.72 13.44
CA HIS A 9 -5.31 -21.85 12.63
C HIS A 9 -6.44 -22.67 13.27
N ARG A 10 -6.61 -22.63 14.60
CA ARG A 10 -7.61 -23.46 15.31
C ARG A 10 -9.03 -22.89 15.37
N GLY A 11 -9.27 -21.65 14.95
CA GLY A 11 -10.56 -20.96 15.06
C GLY A 11 -11.31 -20.72 13.73
N ARG A 12 -10.82 -21.22 12.62
CA ARG A 12 -11.41 -20.97 11.30
C ARG A 12 -12.66 -21.82 11.09
N LYS A 13 -13.83 -21.20 11.19
CA LYS A 13 -15.07 -21.77 10.65
C LYS A 13 -15.13 -21.37 9.16
N LEU A 14 -14.64 -22.25 8.29
CA LEU A 14 -15.08 -22.23 6.90
C LEU A 14 -16.59 -22.45 6.89
N GLU A 15 -17.32 -21.80 5.99
CA GLU A 15 -18.74 -22.11 5.83
C GLU A 15 -18.90 -23.62 5.55
N PRO A 16 -19.86 -24.30 6.21
CA PRO A 16 -19.96 -25.78 6.20
C PRO A 16 -19.95 -26.43 4.80
N ASP A 17 -20.45 -25.71 3.80
CA ASP A 17 -20.56 -26.22 2.44
C ASP A 17 -19.21 -26.31 1.69
N TRP A 18 -18.21 -25.52 2.08
CA TRP A 18 -16.87 -25.59 1.51
C TRP A 18 -16.07 -26.81 1.98
N PHE A 19 -16.28 -27.23 3.22
CA PHE A 19 -15.63 -28.42 3.79
C PHE A 19 -16.07 -29.71 3.13
N ARG A 20 -17.35 -29.81 2.72
CA ARG A 20 -17.88 -30.98 2.05
C ARG A 20 -17.32 -31.22 0.65
N ALA A 21 -16.77 -30.20 0.02
CA ALA A 21 -16.14 -30.30 -1.30
C ALA A 21 -14.67 -30.73 -1.24
N ALA A 22 -14.03 -30.71 -0.06
CA ALA A 22 -12.60 -31.01 0.07
C ALA A 22 -12.20 -32.43 -0.37
N ASP A 23 -13.07 -33.41 -0.21
CA ASP A 23 -12.82 -34.79 -0.61
C ASP A 23 -12.82 -34.97 -2.14
N LYS A 24 -13.38 -34.01 -2.89
CA LYS A 24 -13.46 -34.01 -4.35
C LYS A 24 -12.70 -32.82 -4.97
N LEU A 25 -11.68 -32.34 -4.30
CA LEU A 25 -10.95 -31.13 -4.77
C LEU A 25 -10.31 -31.34 -6.16
N PHE A 26 -9.89 -32.56 -6.46
CA PHE A 26 -9.37 -32.96 -7.77
C PHE A 26 -10.11 -34.18 -8.31
N GLU A 27 -10.73 -34.08 -9.48
CA GLU A 27 -11.42 -35.19 -10.12
C GLU A 27 -10.45 -36.25 -10.64
N ARG A 28 -9.28 -35.81 -11.12
CA ARG A 28 -8.20 -36.68 -11.62
C ARG A 28 -6.84 -35.98 -11.51
N GLU A 29 -5.80 -36.75 -11.66
CA GLU A 29 -4.47 -36.22 -11.85
C GLU A 29 -4.30 -35.72 -13.28
N MET A 30 -3.70 -34.51 -13.42
CA MET A 30 -3.33 -33.98 -14.71
C MET A 30 -1.88 -34.32 -15.04
N THR A 31 -1.64 -34.64 -16.30
CA THR A 31 -0.28 -34.83 -16.81
C THR A 31 0.47 -33.50 -16.87
N PRO A 32 1.82 -33.53 -16.83
CA PRO A 32 2.63 -32.33 -17.03
C PRO A 32 2.29 -31.55 -18.31
N ALA A 33 1.99 -32.23 -19.39
CA ALA A 33 1.61 -31.61 -20.67
C ALA A 33 0.27 -30.86 -20.57
N GLU A 34 -0.72 -31.43 -19.88
CA GLU A 34 -2.01 -30.78 -19.65
C GLU A 34 -1.86 -29.54 -18.75
N VAL A 35 -1.06 -29.63 -17.67
CA VAL A 35 -0.75 -28.48 -16.82
C VAL A 35 -0.04 -27.38 -17.60
N ALA A 36 0.97 -27.72 -18.39
CA ALA A 36 1.69 -26.77 -19.23
C ALA A 36 0.78 -26.11 -20.30
N GLY A 37 -0.15 -26.89 -20.86
CA GLY A 37 -1.12 -26.42 -21.86
C GLY A 37 -2.17 -25.44 -21.30
N ARG A 38 -2.43 -25.47 -20.00
CA ARG A 38 -3.36 -24.55 -19.32
C ARG A 38 -2.75 -23.21 -18.92
N LEU A 39 -1.43 -23.06 -19.02
CA LEU A 39 -0.77 -21.78 -18.75
C LEU A 39 -1.02 -20.83 -19.93
N PRO A 40 -1.62 -19.65 -19.70
CA PRO A 40 -1.78 -18.64 -20.74
C PRO A 40 -0.41 -18.13 -21.21
N SER A 41 -0.35 -17.58 -22.43
CA SER A 41 0.86 -16.88 -22.87
C SER A 41 0.91 -15.53 -22.18
N TYR A 42 1.88 -15.35 -21.31
CA TYR A 42 2.11 -14.09 -20.63
C TYR A 42 2.91 -13.15 -21.55
N PRO A 43 2.56 -11.87 -21.68
CA PRO A 43 3.31 -10.96 -22.54
C PRO A 43 4.76 -10.89 -22.08
N HIS A 44 5.70 -10.93 -23.02
CA HIS A 44 7.13 -10.85 -22.75
C HIS A 44 7.48 -9.49 -22.11
N VAL A 45 7.82 -9.51 -20.84
CA VAL A 45 8.10 -8.30 -20.03
C VAL A 45 9.58 -7.89 -20.08
N ALA A 46 10.45 -8.71 -20.69
CA ALA A 46 11.90 -8.74 -20.45
C ALA A 46 12.76 -7.68 -21.14
N LYS A 47 12.27 -6.81 -22.00
CA LYS A 47 13.19 -6.03 -22.86
C LYS A 47 13.39 -4.54 -22.56
N GLU A 48 12.68 -3.94 -21.61
CA GLU A 48 12.68 -2.47 -21.47
C GLU A 48 12.93 -1.88 -20.09
N PHE A 49 13.42 -2.65 -19.12
CA PHE A 49 13.81 -2.07 -17.84
C PHE A 49 15.25 -1.57 -17.89
N GLY A 50 15.40 -0.25 -17.69
CA GLY A 50 16.70 0.40 -17.55
C GLY A 50 17.48 -0.06 -16.30
N PRO A 51 18.71 0.43 -16.13
CA PRO A 51 19.67 -0.06 -15.13
C PRO A 51 19.26 0.08 -13.65
N ALA A 52 18.17 0.79 -13.34
CA ALA A 52 17.67 0.94 -11.97
C ALA A 52 17.15 -0.37 -11.34
N ALA A 53 16.76 -1.36 -12.15
CA ALA A 53 16.32 -2.67 -11.65
C ALA A 53 17.47 -3.55 -11.10
N LYS A 54 18.72 -3.12 -11.22
CA LYS A 54 19.90 -3.91 -10.82
C LYS A 54 20.29 -3.77 -9.34
N GLN A 55 19.65 -2.90 -8.57
CA GLN A 55 20.10 -2.60 -7.20
C GLN A 55 19.26 -3.21 -6.08
N ILE A 56 18.29 -4.04 -6.36
CA ILE A 56 17.59 -4.77 -5.30
C ILE A 56 18.23 -6.16 -5.14
N ALA A 57 19.51 -6.18 -4.81
CA ALA A 57 20.11 -7.35 -4.20
C ALA A 57 19.69 -7.30 -2.72
N HIS A 58 18.69 -8.07 -2.38
CA HIS A 58 18.22 -8.21 -1.01
C HIS A 58 19.30 -8.91 -0.17
N ALA A 59 20.15 -8.14 0.44
CA ALA A 59 20.75 -8.53 1.69
C ALA A 59 19.78 -8.06 2.78
N VAL A 60 18.72 -8.81 3.02
CA VAL A 60 17.89 -8.63 4.21
C VAL A 60 18.64 -9.32 5.35
N PRO A 61 19.12 -8.60 6.36
CA PRO A 61 19.65 -9.25 7.55
C PRO A 61 18.50 -9.98 8.23
N LEU A 62 18.65 -11.27 8.45
CA LEU A 62 17.71 -12.11 9.22
C LEU A 62 17.81 -11.78 10.71
N ASP A 63 17.40 -10.60 11.13
CA ASP A 63 17.37 -10.22 12.54
C ASP A 63 15.97 -10.28 13.17
N GLY A 64 15.21 -11.29 12.76
CA GLY A 64 14.09 -11.81 13.53
C GLY A 64 12.70 -11.27 13.21
N ASP A 65 12.48 -10.55 12.10
CA ASP A 65 11.11 -10.28 11.63
C ASP A 65 10.55 -11.50 10.89
N PRO A 66 9.47 -12.14 11.38
CA PRO A 66 8.82 -13.25 10.70
C PRO A 66 8.35 -12.92 9.28
N GLU A 67 8.06 -11.64 9.00
CA GLU A 67 7.66 -11.19 7.68
C GLU A 67 8.83 -11.26 6.68
N ASP A 68 10.05 -10.94 7.10
CA ASP A 68 11.24 -11.08 6.26
C ASP A 68 11.42 -12.54 5.82
N TYR A 69 11.30 -13.48 6.77
CA TYR A 69 11.36 -14.91 6.47
C TYR A 69 10.23 -15.33 5.51
N MET A 70 8.99 -14.92 5.79
CA MET A 70 7.83 -15.27 4.94
C MET A 70 7.96 -14.68 3.54
N ALA A 71 8.47 -13.45 3.39
CA ALA A 71 8.67 -12.79 2.10
C ALA A 71 9.68 -13.55 1.22
N GLU A 72 10.76 -14.08 1.81
CA GLU A 72 11.72 -14.95 1.09
C GLU A 72 11.05 -16.22 0.55
N GLN A 73 10.08 -16.77 1.29
CA GLN A 73 9.36 -17.99 0.90
C GLN A 73 8.35 -17.78 -0.25
N ARG A 74 8.09 -16.55 -0.66
CA ARG A 74 7.13 -16.18 -1.72
C ARG A 74 7.70 -16.30 -3.14
N TRP A 75 8.98 -16.59 -3.27
CA TRP A 75 9.70 -16.73 -4.55
C TRP A 75 9.64 -15.47 -5.44
N GLY A 76 9.70 -14.30 -4.85
CA GLY A 76 9.76 -13.02 -5.56
C GLY A 76 10.91 -12.94 -6.56
N PHE A 77 12.00 -13.70 -6.36
CA PHE A 77 13.13 -13.83 -7.28
C PHE A 77 12.72 -14.30 -8.69
N LEU A 78 11.62 -15.04 -8.83
CA LEU A 78 11.10 -15.46 -10.14
C LEU A 78 10.57 -14.26 -10.94
N THR A 79 9.82 -13.39 -10.28
CA THR A 79 9.34 -12.13 -10.89
C THR A 79 10.51 -11.22 -11.22
N GLU A 80 11.50 -11.13 -10.35
CA GLU A 80 12.72 -10.37 -10.59
C GLU A 80 13.51 -10.92 -11.79
N ALA A 81 13.67 -12.24 -11.88
CA ALA A 81 14.29 -12.88 -13.03
C ALA A 81 13.59 -12.59 -14.35
N LEU A 82 12.25 -12.53 -14.34
CA LEU A 82 11.48 -12.13 -15.50
C LEU A 82 11.73 -10.68 -15.92
N LEU A 83 11.80 -9.78 -14.95
CA LEU A 83 11.95 -8.35 -15.20
C LEU A 83 13.36 -7.97 -15.64
N SER A 84 14.37 -8.59 -15.06
CA SER A 84 15.78 -8.27 -15.33
C SER A 84 16.42 -9.11 -16.44
N GLY A 85 15.83 -10.28 -16.74
CA GLY A 85 16.45 -11.27 -17.62
C GLY A 85 17.78 -11.85 -17.05
N SER A 86 18.02 -11.68 -15.75
CA SER A 86 19.32 -11.92 -15.11
C SER A 86 19.56 -13.35 -14.66
N LEU A 87 18.52 -14.17 -14.56
CA LEU A 87 18.61 -15.53 -14.05
C LEU A 87 18.30 -16.55 -15.16
N ASP A 88 19.17 -17.53 -15.34
CA ASP A 88 18.92 -18.66 -16.21
C ASP A 88 17.66 -19.43 -15.74
N ARG A 89 16.79 -19.79 -16.68
CA ARG A 89 15.49 -20.44 -16.39
C ARG A 89 15.67 -21.78 -15.69
N ARG A 90 16.71 -22.53 -16.05
CA ARG A 90 17.01 -23.81 -15.44
C ARG A 90 17.40 -23.60 -13.98
N VAL A 91 18.30 -22.65 -13.71
CA VAL A 91 18.74 -22.31 -12.35
C VAL A 91 17.55 -21.83 -11.50
N ALA A 92 16.65 -21.04 -12.06
CA ALA A 92 15.45 -20.56 -11.35
C ALA A 92 14.55 -21.73 -10.92
N ILE A 93 14.28 -22.69 -11.82
CA ILE A 93 13.45 -23.86 -11.52
C ILE A 93 14.17 -24.82 -10.56
N GLU A 94 15.47 -25.06 -10.75
CA GLU A 94 16.27 -25.88 -9.83
C GLU A 94 16.22 -25.32 -8.41
N ARG A 95 16.30 -23.99 -8.22
CA ARG A 95 16.12 -23.34 -6.93
C ARG A 95 14.76 -23.63 -6.30
N CYS A 96 13.69 -23.60 -7.11
CA CYS A 96 12.35 -23.99 -6.64
C CYS A 96 12.32 -25.47 -6.19
N MET A 97 12.95 -26.38 -6.95
CA MET A 97 12.96 -27.80 -6.61
C MET A 97 13.76 -28.09 -5.32
N VAL A 98 14.90 -27.44 -5.13
CA VAL A 98 15.67 -27.54 -3.88
C VAL A 98 14.84 -27.06 -2.68
N TRP A 99 14.09 -25.96 -2.87
CA TRP A 99 13.20 -25.46 -1.83
C TRP A 99 12.13 -26.50 -1.44
N LEU A 100 11.53 -27.20 -2.42
CA LEU A 100 10.52 -28.23 -2.18
C LEU A 100 11.03 -29.38 -1.33
N GLU A 101 12.31 -29.75 -1.51
CA GLU A 101 12.96 -30.79 -0.74
C GLU A 101 13.22 -30.36 0.71
N SER A 102 13.60 -29.09 0.91
CA SER A 102 13.95 -28.56 2.22
C SER A 102 12.74 -28.16 3.08
N HIS A 103 11.57 -27.93 2.48
CA HIS A 103 10.35 -27.47 3.16
C HIS A 103 9.19 -28.48 3.04
N ALA A 104 9.49 -29.77 3.20
CA ALA A 104 8.46 -30.82 3.15
C ALA A 104 7.49 -30.75 4.35
N ASP A 105 7.92 -30.20 5.49
CA ASP A 105 7.07 -30.00 6.67
C ASP A 105 6.15 -28.79 6.50
N LYS A 106 4.85 -29.04 6.35
CA LYS A 106 3.82 -27.99 6.21
C LYS A 106 3.46 -27.28 7.53
N GLY A 107 4.08 -27.64 8.63
CA GLY A 107 3.97 -26.92 9.91
C GLY A 107 4.83 -25.65 10.00
N ASP A 108 5.74 -25.47 9.06
CA ASP A 108 6.60 -24.27 8.96
C ASP A 108 5.82 -23.03 8.49
N LEU A 109 6.30 -21.84 8.92
CA LEU A 109 5.82 -20.54 8.44
C LEU A 109 5.95 -20.36 6.93
N ALA A 110 6.85 -21.08 6.27
CA ALA A 110 6.97 -21.14 4.82
C ALA A 110 5.65 -21.56 4.13
N TRP A 111 4.78 -22.30 4.81
CA TRP A 111 3.48 -22.74 4.34
C TRP A 111 2.32 -21.87 4.84
N GLU A 112 2.61 -20.71 5.41
CA GLU A 112 1.57 -19.73 5.70
C GLU A 112 0.74 -19.46 4.43
N PRO A 113 -0.61 -19.38 4.50
CA PRO A 113 -1.46 -19.40 3.30
C PRO A 113 -1.21 -18.25 2.33
N TYR A 114 -0.94 -17.04 2.85
CA TYR A 114 -0.60 -15.89 2.02
C TYR A 114 0.70 -16.14 1.24
N SER A 115 1.77 -16.57 1.91
CA SER A 115 3.07 -16.87 1.29
C SER A 115 2.99 -18.03 0.30
N THR A 116 2.16 -19.04 0.61
CA THR A 116 1.88 -20.14 -0.33
C THR A 116 1.16 -19.63 -1.58
N GLY A 117 0.23 -18.69 -1.42
CA GLY A 117 -0.48 -18.04 -2.54
C GLY A 117 0.47 -17.25 -3.44
N GLU A 118 1.31 -16.38 -2.86
CA GLU A 118 2.30 -15.61 -3.62
C GLU A 118 3.30 -16.53 -4.35
N ARG A 119 3.84 -17.54 -3.66
CA ARG A 119 4.76 -18.53 -4.25
C ARG A 119 4.15 -19.25 -5.44
N LEU A 120 2.91 -19.73 -5.29
CA LEU A 120 2.18 -20.41 -6.36
C LEU A 120 2.03 -19.49 -7.57
N ILE A 121 1.60 -18.25 -7.38
CA ILE A 121 1.39 -17.30 -8.48
C ILE A 121 2.71 -16.90 -9.13
N ASN A 122 3.75 -16.59 -8.36
CA ASN A 122 5.05 -16.23 -8.91
C ASN A 122 5.61 -17.35 -9.80
N LEU A 123 5.46 -18.60 -9.39
CA LEU A 123 5.84 -19.75 -10.21
C LEU A 123 4.99 -19.86 -11.48
N LEU A 124 3.66 -19.77 -11.37
CA LEU A 124 2.76 -19.94 -12.52
C LEU A 124 2.93 -18.81 -13.55
N VAL A 125 3.12 -17.58 -13.10
CA VAL A 125 3.41 -16.42 -13.97
C VAL A 125 4.77 -16.61 -14.65
N TYR A 126 5.79 -17.07 -13.91
CA TYR A 126 7.10 -17.35 -14.47
C TYR A 126 7.05 -18.42 -15.56
N LEU A 127 6.38 -19.55 -15.31
CA LEU A 127 6.17 -20.59 -16.30
C LEU A 127 5.36 -20.09 -17.49
N ALA A 128 4.31 -19.29 -17.27
CA ALA A 128 3.47 -18.73 -18.32
C ALA A 128 4.24 -17.77 -19.25
N SER A 129 5.30 -17.12 -18.76
CA SER A 129 6.17 -16.24 -19.57
C SER A 129 7.09 -16.99 -20.53
N MET A 130 7.26 -18.30 -20.34
CA MET A 130 8.12 -19.11 -21.21
C MET A 130 7.41 -19.46 -22.52
N PRO A 131 8.15 -19.63 -23.64
CA PRO A 131 7.61 -20.21 -24.85
C PRO A 131 6.97 -21.59 -24.57
N ALA A 132 5.85 -21.90 -25.21
CA ALA A 132 5.12 -23.13 -24.97
C ALA A 132 5.98 -24.40 -25.09
N ALA A 133 6.89 -24.44 -26.07
CA ALA A 133 7.82 -25.58 -26.25
C ALA A 133 8.83 -25.75 -25.11
N GLU A 134 9.15 -24.70 -24.37
CA GLU A 134 10.05 -24.76 -23.24
C GLU A 134 9.32 -25.16 -21.94
N ARG A 135 8.08 -24.69 -21.75
CA ARG A 135 7.28 -24.97 -20.53
C ARG A 135 7.20 -26.45 -20.22
N THR A 136 6.96 -27.30 -21.23
CA THR A 136 6.85 -28.75 -21.07
C THR A 136 8.11 -29.41 -20.52
N ARG A 137 9.27 -28.78 -20.69
CA ARG A 137 10.54 -29.29 -20.11
C ARG A 137 10.67 -29.01 -18.63
N PHE A 138 10.03 -27.94 -18.14
CA PHE A 138 10.11 -27.50 -16.74
C PHE A 138 8.95 -27.99 -15.89
N VAL A 139 7.79 -28.28 -16.51
CA VAL A 139 6.63 -28.83 -15.79
C VAL A 139 6.83 -30.34 -15.63
N THR A 140 7.37 -30.72 -14.47
CA THR A 140 7.64 -32.12 -14.09
C THR A 140 6.47 -32.72 -13.28
N PRO A 141 6.38 -34.06 -13.12
CA PRO A 141 5.38 -34.68 -12.23
C PRO A 141 5.47 -34.13 -10.79
N ARG A 142 6.67 -33.95 -10.26
CA ARG A 142 6.89 -33.42 -8.91
C ARG A 142 6.37 -31.97 -8.79
N LEU A 143 6.56 -31.15 -9.83
CA LEU A 143 6.02 -29.80 -9.85
C LEU A 143 4.48 -29.81 -9.92
N CYS A 144 3.87 -30.69 -10.69
CA CYS A 144 2.41 -30.88 -10.72
C CYS A 144 1.86 -31.28 -9.35
N GLU A 145 2.54 -32.17 -8.65
CA GLU A 145 2.18 -32.56 -7.29
C GLU A 145 2.24 -31.34 -6.34
N PHE A 146 3.31 -30.57 -6.37
CA PHE A 146 3.46 -29.35 -5.57
C PHE A 146 2.36 -28.32 -5.85
N LEU A 147 1.99 -28.09 -7.12
CA LEU A 147 0.90 -27.18 -7.48
C LEU A 147 -0.43 -27.65 -6.85
N ARG A 148 -0.73 -28.95 -6.91
CA ARG A 148 -1.92 -29.53 -6.30
C ARG A 148 -1.89 -29.43 -4.77
N GLU A 149 -0.75 -29.73 -4.16
CA GLU A 149 -0.57 -29.58 -2.71
C GLU A 149 -0.77 -28.14 -2.25
N SER A 150 -0.23 -27.17 -2.99
CA SER A 150 -0.39 -25.74 -2.69
C SER A 150 -1.86 -25.30 -2.79
N VAL A 151 -2.55 -25.69 -3.85
CA VAL A 151 -3.98 -25.40 -4.03
C VAL A 151 -4.80 -26.05 -2.90
N ALA A 152 -4.55 -27.32 -2.58
CA ALA A 152 -5.24 -28.02 -1.49
C ALA A 152 -4.97 -27.39 -0.13
N TRP A 153 -3.75 -26.92 0.09
CA TRP A 153 -3.36 -26.24 1.33
C TRP A 153 -4.11 -24.92 1.50
N ILE A 154 -4.07 -24.04 0.49
CA ILE A 154 -4.76 -22.75 0.51
C ILE A 154 -6.28 -22.98 0.67
N PHE A 155 -6.87 -23.92 -0.05
CA PHE A 155 -8.29 -24.24 0.04
C PHE A 155 -8.73 -24.57 1.47
N ARG A 156 -7.92 -25.34 2.21
CA ARG A 156 -8.20 -25.72 3.60
C ARG A 156 -7.88 -24.63 4.62
N HIS A 157 -7.07 -23.63 4.24
CA HIS A 157 -6.52 -22.63 5.15
C HIS A 157 -6.79 -21.18 4.69
N VAL A 158 -7.90 -20.96 3.96
CA VAL A 158 -8.30 -19.59 3.57
C VAL A 158 -8.30 -18.67 4.80
N GLU A 159 -7.69 -17.49 4.65
CA GLU A 159 -7.46 -16.54 5.74
C GLU A 159 -8.70 -15.72 6.06
N TYR A 160 -9.73 -16.41 6.52
CA TYR A 160 -10.95 -15.80 7.02
C TYR A 160 -10.90 -15.65 8.54
N TYR A 161 -10.94 -14.40 9.01
CA TYR A 161 -10.87 -14.05 10.42
C TYR A 161 -12.17 -13.48 10.97
N GLY A 162 -13.29 -13.72 10.33
CA GLY A 162 -14.59 -13.14 10.65
C GLY A 162 -14.86 -11.85 9.88
N CYS A 163 -16.09 -11.34 9.99
CA CYS A 163 -16.54 -10.18 9.19
C CYS A 163 -15.76 -8.90 9.44
N THR A 164 -15.17 -8.74 10.63
CA THR A 164 -14.49 -7.50 11.03
C THR A 164 -12.96 -7.57 10.92
N GLU A 165 -12.36 -8.77 10.93
CA GLU A 165 -10.92 -8.94 10.99
C GLU A 165 -10.31 -9.46 9.67
N THR A 166 -11.15 -9.89 8.71
CA THR A 166 -10.71 -10.31 7.37
C THR A 166 -10.19 -9.09 6.59
N ASN A 167 -9.04 -9.26 5.96
CA ASN A 167 -8.30 -8.23 5.25
C ASN A 167 -7.91 -8.71 3.84
N ASN A 168 -6.98 -8.03 3.17
CA ASN A 168 -6.52 -8.32 1.82
C ASN A 168 -6.00 -9.76 1.63
N HIS A 169 -5.52 -10.45 2.67
CA HIS A 169 -5.02 -11.83 2.58
C HIS A 169 -6.04 -12.77 1.95
N VAL A 170 -7.33 -12.58 2.25
CA VAL A 170 -8.38 -13.39 1.65
C VAL A 170 -8.48 -13.23 0.13
N LEU A 171 -8.15 -12.03 -0.40
CA LEU A 171 -8.13 -11.78 -1.85
C LEU A 171 -6.92 -12.44 -2.51
N ASN A 172 -5.76 -12.49 -1.83
CA ASN A 172 -4.61 -13.24 -2.31
C ASN A 172 -4.90 -14.75 -2.35
N ASN A 173 -5.54 -15.29 -1.30
CA ASN A 173 -5.97 -16.68 -1.30
C ASN A 173 -6.98 -16.96 -2.43
N ALA A 174 -7.92 -16.05 -2.68
CA ALA A 174 -8.88 -16.17 -3.78
C ALA A 174 -8.19 -16.20 -5.14
N ARG A 175 -7.20 -15.29 -5.37
CA ARG A 175 -6.37 -15.28 -6.57
C ARG A 175 -5.68 -16.63 -6.78
N ALA A 176 -5.02 -17.13 -5.74
CA ALA A 176 -4.29 -18.38 -5.79
C ALA A 176 -5.22 -19.58 -6.10
N LEU A 177 -6.44 -19.59 -5.55
CA LEU A 177 -7.44 -20.63 -5.83
C LEU A 177 -8.00 -20.53 -7.26
N VAL A 178 -8.25 -19.33 -7.79
CA VAL A 178 -8.70 -19.15 -9.18
C VAL A 178 -7.61 -19.61 -10.15
N VAL A 179 -6.40 -19.09 -10.02
CA VAL A 179 -5.28 -19.39 -10.93
C VAL A 179 -4.83 -20.83 -10.79
N GLY A 180 -4.55 -21.25 -9.55
CA GLY A 180 -4.11 -22.62 -9.26
C GLY A 180 -5.18 -23.66 -9.57
N GLY A 181 -6.43 -23.40 -9.24
CA GLY A 181 -7.58 -24.29 -9.56
C GLY A 181 -7.71 -24.51 -11.06
N TRP A 182 -7.62 -23.44 -11.85
CA TRP A 182 -7.60 -23.57 -13.31
C TRP A 182 -6.42 -24.40 -13.81
N VAL A 183 -5.20 -24.10 -13.39
CA VAL A 183 -3.99 -24.77 -13.88
C VAL A 183 -3.95 -26.24 -13.48
N THR A 184 -4.42 -26.59 -12.27
CA THR A 184 -4.45 -27.96 -11.76
C THR A 184 -5.71 -28.74 -12.12
N GLY A 185 -6.65 -28.12 -12.85
CA GLY A 185 -7.90 -28.77 -13.26
C GLY A 185 -8.93 -28.94 -12.13
N SER A 186 -8.80 -28.21 -11.02
CA SER A 186 -9.75 -28.23 -9.91
C SER A 186 -10.84 -27.18 -10.09
N GLU A 187 -11.99 -27.59 -10.62
CA GLU A 187 -13.17 -26.73 -10.74
C GLU A 187 -13.67 -26.27 -9.36
N VAL A 188 -13.53 -27.12 -8.35
CA VAL A 188 -13.91 -26.81 -6.97
C VAL A 188 -13.06 -25.67 -6.42
N ALA A 189 -11.73 -25.72 -6.59
CA ALA A 189 -10.83 -24.65 -6.14
C ALA A 189 -11.08 -23.36 -6.91
N PHE A 190 -11.24 -23.44 -8.24
CA PHE A 190 -11.57 -22.28 -9.08
C PHE A 190 -12.86 -21.59 -8.61
N SER A 191 -13.93 -22.35 -8.45
CA SER A 191 -15.23 -21.84 -7.99
C SER A 191 -15.15 -21.24 -6.59
N ALA A 192 -14.40 -21.88 -5.68
CA ALA A 192 -14.17 -21.38 -4.32
C ALA A 192 -13.45 -20.03 -4.33
N GLY A 193 -12.41 -19.87 -5.16
CA GLY A 193 -11.71 -18.60 -5.33
C GLY A 193 -12.65 -17.51 -5.85
N MET A 194 -13.46 -17.80 -6.86
CA MET A 194 -14.43 -16.86 -7.41
C MET A 194 -15.53 -16.47 -6.41
N GLN A 195 -16.02 -17.42 -5.60
CA GLN A 195 -16.99 -17.14 -4.52
C GLN A 195 -16.36 -16.24 -3.45
N THR A 196 -15.09 -16.47 -3.12
CA THR A 196 -14.32 -15.63 -2.18
C THR A 196 -14.21 -14.21 -2.70
N PHE A 197 -13.85 -14.00 -3.97
CA PHE A 197 -13.86 -12.67 -4.57
C PHE A 197 -15.23 -12.01 -4.54
N ARG A 198 -16.30 -12.73 -4.91
CA ARG A 198 -17.67 -12.20 -4.87
C ARG A 198 -18.10 -11.79 -3.47
N ARG A 199 -17.64 -12.51 -2.45
CA ARG A 199 -17.96 -12.19 -1.05
C ARG A 199 -17.17 -10.99 -0.51
N TRP A 200 -15.87 -10.89 -0.83
CA TRP A 200 -14.97 -9.98 -0.12
C TRP A 200 -14.59 -8.73 -0.88
N LEU A 201 -14.61 -8.72 -2.22
CA LEU A 201 -14.36 -7.49 -2.96
C LEU A 201 -15.36 -6.36 -2.62
N PRO A 202 -16.68 -6.61 -2.47
CA PRO A 202 -17.60 -5.56 -2.04
C PRO A 202 -17.32 -5.01 -0.64
N GLU A 203 -16.75 -5.81 0.25
CA GLU A 203 -16.43 -5.39 1.61
C GLU A 203 -15.10 -4.63 1.71
N LEU A 204 -14.11 -5.04 0.91
CA LEU A 204 -12.74 -4.51 0.99
C LEU A 204 -12.49 -3.36 0.00
N VAL A 205 -13.28 -3.24 -1.06
CA VAL A 205 -13.15 -2.19 -2.08
C VAL A 205 -14.35 -1.27 -1.99
N SER A 206 -14.11 0.02 -1.92
CA SER A 206 -15.13 1.06 -1.85
C SER A 206 -15.87 1.25 -3.19
N ALA A 207 -16.94 2.02 -3.20
CA ALA A 207 -17.70 2.35 -4.40
C ALA A 207 -16.84 3.09 -5.45
N GLY A 208 -15.94 3.97 -4.99
CA GLY A 208 -14.99 4.69 -5.85
C GLY A 208 -13.78 3.87 -6.28
N GLY A 209 -13.67 2.60 -5.86
CA GLY A 209 -12.61 1.68 -6.28
C GLY A 209 -11.37 1.68 -5.39
N PHE A 210 -11.41 2.29 -4.21
CA PHE A 210 -10.28 2.27 -3.28
C PHE A 210 -10.35 1.08 -2.32
N LEU A 211 -9.18 0.49 -2.06
CA LEU A 211 -8.99 -0.48 -0.99
C LEU A 211 -9.18 0.22 0.36
N ARG A 212 -10.04 -0.33 1.23
CA ARG A 212 -10.37 0.27 2.53
C ARG A 212 -9.27 0.19 3.58
N GLU A 213 -8.13 -0.40 3.25
CA GLU A 213 -7.00 -0.57 4.17
C GLU A 213 -6.04 0.64 4.22
N ARG A 214 -6.34 1.70 3.47
CA ARG A 214 -5.70 3.01 3.54
C ARG A 214 -4.19 3.00 3.26
N SER A 215 -3.75 2.15 2.33
CA SER A 215 -2.41 2.23 1.75
C SER A 215 -2.51 2.39 0.24
N SER A 216 -1.79 3.38 -0.28
CA SER A 216 -1.69 3.61 -1.71
C SER A 216 -0.95 2.48 -2.43
N HIS A 217 0.05 1.88 -1.78
CA HIS A 217 0.78 0.75 -2.34
C HIS A 217 -0.07 -0.53 -2.38
N TYR A 218 -0.78 -0.86 -1.28
CA TYR A 218 -1.68 -2.02 -1.26
C TYR A 218 -2.86 -1.88 -2.22
N GLN A 219 -3.28 -0.65 -2.56
CA GLN A 219 -4.21 -0.40 -3.66
C GLN A 219 -3.71 -1.03 -4.97
N LEU A 220 -2.43 -0.82 -5.31
CA LEU A 220 -1.83 -1.37 -6.54
C LEU A 220 -1.53 -2.87 -6.42
N VAL A 221 -1.15 -3.35 -5.25
CA VAL A 221 -0.92 -4.77 -4.99
C VAL A 221 -2.21 -5.56 -5.22
N VAL A 222 -3.31 -5.16 -4.60
CA VAL A 222 -4.61 -5.83 -4.76
C VAL A 222 -5.12 -5.70 -6.20
N LEU A 223 -4.92 -4.56 -6.84
CA LEU A 223 -5.27 -4.37 -8.25
C LEU A 223 -4.52 -5.37 -9.15
N ASN A 224 -3.22 -5.61 -8.92
CA ASN A 224 -2.45 -6.63 -9.61
C ASN A 224 -2.98 -8.05 -9.34
N TRP A 225 -3.43 -8.36 -8.12
CA TRP A 225 -4.02 -9.66 -7.81
C TRP A 225 -5.32 -9.91 -8.57
N ILE A 226 -6.19 -8.91 -8.66
CA ILE A 226 -7.42 -9.01 -9.44
C ILE A 226 -7.09 -9.17 -10.93
N LEU A 227 -6.06 -8.48 -11.42
CA LEU A 227 -5.59 -8.61 -12.78
C LEU A 227 -5.12 -10.03 -13.12
N ASP A 228 -4.33 -10.66 -12.24
CA ASP A 228 -3.90 -12.05 -12.41
C ASP A 228 -5.12 -12.99 -12.49
N ALA A 229 -6.04 -12.87 -11.54
CA ALA A 229 -7.24 -13.69 -11.50
C ALA A 229 -8.12 -13.50 -12.75
N TRP A 230 -8.30 -12.24 -13.18
CA TRP A 230 -9.03 -11.90 -14.41
C TRP A 230 -8.38 -12.51 -15.65
N TRP A 231 -7.05 -12.39 -15.78
CA TRP A 231 -6.31 -12.93 -16.92
C TRP A 231 -6.53 -14.44 -17.07
N PHE A 232 -6.30 -15.17 -16.00
CA PHE A 232 -6.50 -16.63 -16.01
C PHE A 232 -7.97 -17.03 -16.21
N ALA A 233 -8.92 -16.34 -15.59
CA ALA A 233 -10.35 -16.61 -15.78
C ALA A 233 -10.79 -16.34 -17.23
N SER A 234 -10.27 -15.29 -17.88
CA SER A 234 -10.56 -14.95 -19.26
C SER A 234 -10.10 -16.02 -20.24
N VAL A 235 -8.91 -16.60 -20.02
CA VAL A 235 -8.38 -17.70 -20.83
C VAL A 235 -9.11 -19.01 -20.52
N ALA A 236 -9.43 -19.26 -19.25
CA ALA A 236 -10.08 -20.49 -18.79
C ALA A 236 -11.43 -20.76 -19.46
N ARG A 237 -12.19 -19.72 -19.74
CA ARG A 237 -13.59 -19.80 -20.18
C ARG A 237 -13.83 -19.23 -21.57
N SER A 238 -12.81 -19.19 -22.43
CA SER A 238 -12.92 -18.68 -23.82
C SER A 238 -13.39 -17.22 -23.91
N GLY A 239 -12.94 -16.36 -23.01
CA GLY A 239 -13.01 -14.91 -23.10
C GLY A 239 -14.21 -14.25 -22.43
N ASP A 240 -15.43 -14.57 -22.75
CA ASP A 240 -16.61 -13.85 -22.23
C ASP A 240 -17.41 -14.71 -21.24
N CYS A 241 -16.84 -14.94 -20.06
CA CYS A 241 -17.54 -15.63 -18.98
C CYS A 241 -17.96 -14.67 -17.86
N GLY A 242 -18.97 -15.06 -17.07
CA GLY A 242 -19.47 -14.28 -15.94
C GLY A 242 -18.41 -13.99 -14.87
N GLU A 243 -17.44 -14.89 -14.71
CA GLU A 243 -16.29 -14.77 -13.80
C GLU A 243 -15.33 -13.67 -14.22
N ALA A 244 -14.91 -13.69 -15.48
CA ALA A 244 -14.02 -12.67 -16.04
C ALA A 244 -14.68 -11.29 -16.01
N ARG A 245 -15.94 -11.16 -16.46
CA ARG A 245 -16.70 -9.90 -16.39
C ARG A 245 -16.86 -9.37 -14.96
N PHE A 246 -17.08 -10.25 -13.97
CA PHE A 246 -17.15 -9.83 -12.58
C PHE A 246 -15.82 -9.19 -12.12
N LEU A 247 -14.67 -9.83 -12.35
CA LEU A 247 -13.36 -9.31 -11.99
C LEU A 247 -13.03 -8.03 -12.78
N GLU A 248 -13.34 -8.00 -14.07
CA GLU A 248 -13.16 -6.82 -14.94
C GLU A 248 -13.93 -5.61 -14.43
N SER A 249 -15.12 -5.81 -13.88
CA SER A 249 -15.91 -4.72 -13.27
C SER A 249 -15.20 -4.06 -12.08
N TYR A 250 -14.38 -4.82 -11.34
CA TYR A 250 -13.53 -4.29 -10.27
C TYR A 250 -12.27 -3.61 -10.84
N LEU A 251 -11.65 -4.19 -11.87
CA LEU A 251 -10.53 -3.53 -12.55
C LEU A 251 -10.94 -2.15 -13.08
N HIS A 252 -12.10 -2.02 -13.73
CA HIS A 252 -12.61 -0.75 -14.24
C HIS A 252 -12.84 0.31 -13.16
N ARG A 253 -13.18 -0.10 -11.93
CA ARG A 253 -13.33 0.83 -10.79
C ARG A 253 -12.00 1.14 -10.12
N MET A 254 -11.14 0.15 -9.92
CA MET A 254 -9.91 0.30 -9.16
C MET A 254 -8.77 0.95 -9.97
N LEU A 255 -8.77 0.80 -11.32
CA LEU A 255 -7.76 1.42 -12.17
C LEU A 255 -7.77 2.95 -12.09
N PRO A 256 -8.92 3.66 -12.23
CA PRO A 256 -8.97 5.10 -12.03
C PRO A 256 -8.56 5.53 -10.61
N ALA A 257 -8.96 4.76 -9.58
CA ALA A 257 -8.54 4.98 -8.21
C ALA A 257 -7.01 4.88 -8.04
N GLY A 258 -6.39 3.84 -8.61
CA GLY A 258 -4.92 3.70 -8.63
C GLY A 258 -4.22 4.84 -9.36
N LYS A 259 -4.78 5.30 -10.50
CA LYS A 259 -4.26 6.47 -11.24
C LYS A 259 -4.36 7.76 -10.43
N MET A 260 -5.40 7.92 -9.63
CA MET A 260 -5.57 9.10 -8.76
C MET A 260 -4.43 9.22 -7.73
N LEU A 261 -3.82 8.09 -7.33
CA LEU A 261 -2.72 8.03 -6.36
C LEU A 261 -1.33 8.29 -6.98
N CYS A 262 -1.26 8.54 -8.28
CA CYS A 262 0.00 8.73 -8.99
C CYS A 262 0.26 10.21 -9.32
N SER A 263 1.55 10.59 -9.41
CA SER A 263 1.98 11.90 -9.90
C SER A 263 1.55 12.12 -11.36
N HIS A 264 1.46 13.40 -11.76
CA HIS A 264 0.85 13.77 -13.04
C HIS A 264 1.67 13.30 -14.26
N ARG A 265 2.99 13.43 -14.22
CA ARG A 265 3.86 13.22 -15.40
C ARG A 265 4.35 11.79 -15.57
N LEU A 266 5.02 11.23 -14.58
CA LEU A 266 5.64 9.90 -14.69
C LEU A 266 4.79 8.79 -14.07
N GLY A 267 3.67 9.13 -13.43
CA GLY A 267 2.82 8.15 -12.79
C GLY A 267 3.47 7.49 -11.56
N LEU A 268 4.39 8.21 -10.89
CA LEU A 268 4.97 7.75 -9.64
C LEU A 268 3.91 7.71 -8.56
N LEU A 269 3.86 6.62 -7.82
CA LEU A 269 2.95 6.45 -6.71
C LEU A 269 3.35 7.36 -5.55
N ALA A 270 2.39 8.16 -5.04
CA ALA A 270 2.55 8.78 -3.72
C ALA A 270 2.38 7.68 -2.67
N CYS A 271 3.48 7.23 -2.05
CA CYS A 271 3.41 6.23 -0.99
C CYS A 271 2.78 6.85 0.25
N ILE A 272 1.62 6.32 0.66
CA ILE A 272 0.87 6.68 1.87
C ILE A 272 0.50 5.39 2.58
N GLY A 273 0.80 5.32 3.88
CA GLY A 273 0.62 4.12 4.70
C GLY A 273 1.69 3.05 4.44
N ASP A 274 1.39 1.81 4.81
CA ASP A 274 2.34 0.69 4.69
C ASP A 274 2.77 0.42 3.24
N VAL A 275 4.00 -0.04 3.07
CA VAL A 275 4.51 -0.62 1.82
C VAL A 275 4.61 -2.14 1.95
N SER A 276 4.31 -2.86 0.88
CA SER A 276 4.35 -4.32 0.85
C SER A 276 5.76 -4.84 0.55
N PRO A 277 6.19 -5.96 1.15
CA PRO A 277 7.43 -6.62 0.79
C PRO A 277 7.36 -7.34 -0.55
N ASP A 278 6.16 -7.61 -1.08
CA ASP A 278 5.96 -8.51 -2.22
C ASP A 278 6.23 -7.85 -3.56
N MET A 279 6.07 -6.54 -3.63
CA MET A 279 6.16 -5.80 -4.88
C MET A 279 6.62 -4.37 -4.62
N ASP A 280 7.58 -3.95 -5.41
CA ASP A 280 8.01 -2.57 -5.48
C ASP A 280 6.88 -1.67 -6.04
N PRO A 281 6.60 -0.49 -5.45
CA PRO A 281 5.60 0.44 -5.97
C PRO A 281 5.77 0.78 -7.46
N GLU A 282 7.00 0.97 -7.93
CA GLU A 282 7.28 1.23 -9.35
C GLU A 282 6.96 0.01 -10.23
N ARG A 283 7.29 -1.20 -9.77
CA ARG A 283 6.96 -2.44 -10.48
C ARG A 283 5.46 -2.69 -10.54
N SER A 284 4.72 -2.31 -9.51
CA SER A 284 3.26 -2.41 -9.50
C SER A 284 2.64 -1.63 -10.65
N THR A 285 3.06 -0.39 -10.86
CA THR A 285 2.58 0.45 -11.97
C THR A 285 3.03 -0.06 -13.34
N CYS A 286 4.30 -0.49 -13.44
CA CYS A 286 4.84 -1.05 -14.69
C CYS A 286 4.11 -2.33 -15.11
N ARG A 287 3.80 -3.21 -14.16
CA ARG A 287 3.07 -4.45 -14.42
C ARG A 287 1.66 -4.15 -14.96
N LEU A 288 0.94 -3.22 -14.34
CA LEU A 288 -0.37 -2.76 -14.82
C LEU A 288 -0.29 -2.18 -16.24
N ALA A 289 0.70 -1.33 -16.52
CA ALA A 289 0.88 -0.73 -17.83
C ALA A 289 1.16 -1.75 -18.94
N ARG A 290 1.73 -2.90 -18.63
CA ARG A 290 2.09 -3.95 -19.60
C ARG A 290 1.01 -4.99 -19.80
N LEU A 291 0.40 -5.46 -18.70
CA LEU A 291 -0.62 -6.50 -18.77
C LEU A 291 -1.99 -5.95 -19.18
N TYR A 292 -2.22 -4.68 -18.88
CA TYR A 292 -3.48 -4.01 -19.17
C TYR A 292 -3.26 -2.66 -19.89
N PRO A 293 -2.47 -2.63 -21.01
CA PRO A 293 -2.02 -1.39 -21.62
C PRO A 293 -3.17 -0.53 -22.11
N GLN A 294 -4.19 -1.12 -22.72
CA GLN A 294 -5.35 -0.40 -23.27
C GLN A 294 -6.13 0.34 -22.19
N HIS A 295 -6.15 -0.16 -20.95
CA HIS A 295 -6.87 0.45 -19.84
C HIS A 295 -5.99 1.34 -18.98
N TRP A 296 -4.79 0.86 -18.61
CA TRP A 296 -3.88 1.64 -17.78
C TRP A 296 -3.29 2.86 -18.49
N GLN A 297 -2.86 2.72 -19.75
CA GLN A 297 -2.29 3.82 -20.53
C GLN A 297 -3.35 4.79 -21.06
N ALA A 298 -4.54 4.27 -21.43
CA ALA A 298 -5.64 5.11 -21.89
C ALA A 298 -6.29 5.93 -20.75
N LEU A 299 -6.14 5.48 -19.49
CA LEU A 299 -6.55 6.25 -18.33
C LEU A 299 -5.55 7.38 -18.10
N ALA A 300 -5.94 8.59 -18.43
CA ALA A 300 -5.21 9.77 -18.00
C ALA A 300 -5.21 9.85 -16.45
N VAL A 301 -4.13 10.37 -15.89
CA VAL A 301 -4.18 10.87 -14.51
C VAL A 301 -5.26 11.96 -14.48
N PRO A 302 -6.13 12.01 -13.46
CA PRO A 302 -7.19 13.01 -13.42
C PRO A 302 -6.67 14.43 -13.69
N ALA A 303 -7.25 15.09 -14.68
CA ALA A 303 -6.91 16.48 -15.02
C ALA A 303 -7.57 17.49 -14.08
N ASP A 304 -8.55 17.03 -13.27
CA ASP A 304 -9.24 17.87 -12.32
C ASP A 304 -8.25 18.48 -11.33
N ARG A 305 -8.33 19.78 -11.13
CA ARG A 305 -7.51 20.49 -10.15
C ARG A 305 -7.74 19.95 -8.74
N ILE A 306 -8.97 19.61 -8.43
CA ILE A 306 -9.39 19.05 -7.15
C ILE A 306 -10.25 17.82 -7.41
N LYS A 307 -9.90 16.71 -6.83
CA LYS A 307 -10.68 15.47 -6.90
C LYS A 307 -10.78 14.83 -5.52
N VAL A 308 -12.00 14.56 -5.10
CA VAL A 308 -12.33 13.81 -3.88
C VAL A 308 -13.14 12.60 -4.27
N VAL A 309 -12.71 11.42 -3.88
CA VAL A 309 -13.40 10.15 -4.12
C VAL A 309 -13.26 9.28 -2.87
N ASP A 310 -14.40 8.93 -2.27
CA ASP A 310 -14.45 8.22 -0.98
C ASP A 310 -13.60 8.94 0.09
N ASP A 311 -12.62 8.24 0.65
CA ASP A 311 -11.72 8.76 1.68
C ASP A 311 -10.43 9.36 1.11
N TRP A 312 -10.31 9.50 -0.21
CA TRP A 312 -9.10 10.01 -0.85
C TRP A 312 -9.32 11.35 -1.53
N PHE A 313 -8.34 12.22 -1.43
CA PHE A 313 -8.31 13.48 -2.16
C PHE A 313 -7.01 13.67 -2.93
N ARG A 314 -7.11 14.36 -4.04
CA ARG A 314 -6.01 14.76 -4.90
C ARG A 314 -6.18 16.21 -5.32
N LEU A 315 -5.12 16.99 -5.18
CA LEU A 315 -5.00 18.32 -5.74
C LEU A 315 -3.91 18.30 -6.81
N ALA A 316 -4.08 19.05 -7.90
CA ALA A 316 -3.09 19.17 -8.96
C ALA A 316 -3.04 20.60 -9.50
N ASP A 317 -1.84 21.12 -9.70
CA ASP A 317 -1.60 22.43 -10.33
C ASP A 317 -0.25 22.41 -11.04
N GLY A 318 -0.26 22.41 -12.38
CA GLY A 318 0.93 22.28 -13.19
C GLY A 318 1.71 20.98 -12.89
N ALA A 319 2.95 21.14 -12.44
CA ALA A 319 3.82 20.02 -12.04
C ALA A 319 3.55 19.51 -10.62
N ALA A 320 2.81 20.28 -9.82
CA ALA A 320 2.52 19.95 -8.43
C ALA A 320 1.36 18.96 -8.32
N THR A 321 1.52 17.96 -7.46
CA THR A 321 0.47 17.00 -7.10
C THR A 321 0.49 16.81 -5.59
N LEU A 322 -0.68 16.87 -4.96
CA LEU A 322 -0.85 16.56 -3.55
C LEU A 322 -1.90 15.48 -3.41
N ILE A 323 -1.62 14.48 -2.58
CA ILE A 323 -2.51 13.32 -2.36
C ILE A 323 -2.59 13.06 -0.87
N GLY A 324 -3.79 12.77 -0.39
CA GLY A 324 -4.01 12.40 0.99
C GLY A 324 -5.21 11.48 1.17
N ASN A 325 -5.30 10.90 2.35
CA ASN A 325 -6.40 10.06 2.78
C ASN A 325 -7.02 10.63 4.06
N PHE A 326 -8.33 10.75 4.06
CA PHE A 326 -9.06 11.21 5.24
C PHE A 326 -10.47 10.60 5.26
N PRO A 327 -10.77 9.68 6.21
CA PRO A 327 -12.08 9.04 6.29
C PRO A 327 -13.17 10.06 6.60
N GLN A 328 -14.39 9.76 6.18
CA GLN A 328 -15.55 10.63 6.35
C GLN A 328 -16.60 10.01 7.29
N GLY A 329 -17.36 10.86 7.94
CA GLY A 329 -18.46 10.49 8.82
C GLY A 329 -18.01 10.27 10.27
N ARG A 330 -18.09 9.05 10.76
CA ARG A 330 -17.63 8.67 12.10
C ARG A 330 -16.28 7.97 12.03
N MET A 331 -15.50 8.11 13.08
CA MET A 331 -14.27 7.37 13.25
C MET A 331 -14.50 5.87 13.02
N PRO A 332 -13.74 5.21 12.13
CA PRO A 332 -13.87 3.79 11.91
C PRO A 332 -13.70 3.01 13.22
N LYS A 333 -14.58 2.03 13.48
CA LYS A 333 -14.49 1.19 14.69
C LYS A 333 -13.21 0.36 14.74
N LYS A 334 -12.65 0.06 13.57
CA LYS A 334 -11.39 -0.66 13.39
C LYS A 334 -10.40 0.25 12.68
N PHE A 335 -9.18 0.31 13.19
CA PHE A 335 -8.11 1.00 12.50
C PHE A 335 -7.75 0.22 11.22
N PRO A 336 -7.58 0.89 10.08
CA PRO A 336 -7.21 0.24 8.83
C PRO A 336 -5.91 -0.53 8.96
N THR A 337 -5.84 -1.71 8.34
CA THR A 337 -4.71 -2.64 8.53
C THR A 337 -3.37 -2.05 8.15
N HIS A 338 -3.35 -1.20 7.11
CA HIS A 338 -2.16 -0.59 6.54
C HIS A 338 -2.12 0.94 6.66
N GLY A 339 -3.06 1.54 7.40
CA GLY A 339 -3.06 2.96 7.70
C GLY A 339 -2.17 3.30 8.88
N HIS A 340 -1.73 4.55 8.94
CA HIS A 340 -0.97 5.12 10.04
C HIS A 340 -1.80 6.13 10.85
N ASN A 341 -1.20 6.71 11.91
CA ASN A 341 -1.81 7.82 12.65
C ASN A 341 -1.56 9.15 11.89
N ASP A 342 -2.11 9.23 10.68
CA ASP A 342 -1.82 10.19 9.63
C ASP A 342 -3.01 11.13 9.30
N PHE A 343 -3.97 11.27 10.20
CA PHE A 343 -5.15 12.11 10.00
C PHE A 343 -4.79 13.55 9.68
N THR A 344 -5.37 14.06 8.58
CA THR A 344 -5.07 15.37 7.99
C THR A 344 -3.69 15.50 7.36
N SER A 345 -2.93 14.40 7.25
CA SER A 345 -1.66 14.34 6.53
C SER A 345 -1.87 14.19 5.03
N PHE A 346 -0.82 14.44 4.28
CA PHE A 346 -0.76 14.34 2.83
C PHE A 346 0.69 14.19 2.35
N ALA A 347 0.86 13.69 1.12
CA ALA A 347 2.11 13.75 0.38
C ALA A 347 2.02 14.85 -0.69
N TRP A 348 3.09 15.63 -0.87
CA TRP A 348 3.22 16.65 -1.90
C TRP A 348 4.41 16.34 -2.81
N LEU A 349 4.13 16.15 -4.09
CA LEU A 349 5.08 15.90 -5.15
C LEU A 349 5.12 17.11 -6.08
N HIS A 350 6.28 17.41 -6.65
CA HIS A 350 6.43 18.39 -7.72
C HIS A 350 7.23 17.74 -8.86
N ASP A 351 6.64 17.63 -10.03
CA ASP A 351 7.07 16.68 -11.06
C ASP A 351 7.19 15.27 -10.46
N ASP A 352 8.39 14.71 -10.43
CA ASP A 352 8.69 13.39 -9.85
C ASP A 352 9.51 13.49 -8.56
N MET A 353 9.50 14.65 -7.96
CA MET A 353 10.24 14.93 -6.74
C MET A 353 9.29 15.00 -5.54
N ASP A 354 9.58 14.21 -4.52
CA ASP A 354 8.91 14.35 -3.23
C ASP A 354 9.35 15.62 -2.51
N ILE A 355 8.38 16.46 -2.18
CA ILE A 355 8.59 17.66 -1.37
C ILE A 355 8.24 17.35 0.09
N LEU A 356 6.98 16.95 0.34
CA LEU A 356 6.55 16.45 1.65
C LEU A 356 6.09 15.01 1.48
N VAL A 357 6.52 14.13 2.39
CA VAL A 357 6.34 12.68 2.26
C VAL A 357 5.57 12.07 3.43
N ASP A 358 5.01 10.91 3.19
CA ASP A 358 4.65 9.93 4.19
C ASP A 358 5.88 9.02 4.44
N PRO A 359 6.18 8.62 5.68
CA PRO A 359 7.38 7.85 5.98
C PRO A 359 7.32 6.39 5.49
N GLY A 360 6.13 5.89 5.10
CA GLY A 360 5.93 4.48 4.83
C GLY A 360 6.16 3.62 6.07
N ARG A 361 6.48 2.35 5.89
CA ARG A 361 6.76 1.44 6.99
C ARG A 361 7.93 0.50 6.68
N TYR A 362 8.91 0.49 7.56
CA TYR A 362 10.14 -0.30 7.41
C TYR A 362 9.89 -1.80 7.59
N ARG A 363 9.17 -2.17 8.67
CA ARG A 363 8.88 -3.56 9.06
C ARG A 363 7.57 -3.67 9.83
N TYR A 364 7.00 -4.87 9.86
CA TYR A 364 5.82 -5.15 10.68
C TYR A 364 6.15 -5.49 12.14
N THR A 365 7.40 -5.75 12.46
CA THR A 365 7.87 -5.82 13.85
C THR A 365 7.72 -4.47 14.52
N ALA A 366 7.27 -4.47 15.77
CA ALA A 366 7.11 -3.26 16.58
C ALA A 366 8.47 -2.82 17.18
N ASP A 367 9.44 -2.54 16.33
CA ASP A 367 10.70 -1.90 16.70
C ASP A 367 10.53 -0.37 16.79
N GLU A 368 11.55 0.33 17.29
CA GLU A 368 11.49 1.77 17.51
C GLU A 368 11.24 2.55 16.21
N VAL A 369 11.87 2.14 15.09
CA VAL A 369 11.73 2.82 13.79
C VAL A 369 10.33 2.61 13.23
N SER A 370 9.81 1.39 13.22
CA SER A 370 8.48 1.06 12.71
C SER A 370 7.37 1.72 13.53
N LEU A 371 7.56 1.81 14.86
CA LEU A 371 6.64 2.51 15.76
C LEU A 371 6.68 4.02 15.51
N GLN A 372 7.87 4.59 15.29
CA GLN A 372 8.03 6.01 14.97
C GLN A 372 7.37 6.34 13.63
N GLN A 373 7.57 5.51 12.60
CA GLN A 373 6.99 5.74 11.26
C GLN A 373 5.45 5.73 11.27
N SER A 374 4.82 4.92 12.09
CA SER A 374 3.35 4.87 12.20
C SER A 374 2.76 5.92 13.15
N ALA A 375 3.59 6.67 13.89
CA ALA A 375 3.15 7.68 14.84
C ALA A 375 2.84 9.02 14.17
N ALA A 376 1.92 9.80 14.73
CA ALA A 376 1.49 11.10 14.20
C ALA A 376 2.64 12.08 13.93
N GLY A 377 3.67 12.11 14.79
CA GLY A 377 4.82 13.00 14.62
C GLY A 377 5.72 12.70 13.40
N ALA A 378 5.50 11.59 12.71
CA ALA A 378 6.18 11.23 11.47
C ALA A 378 5.37 11.58 10.20
N HIS A 379 4.23 12.26 10.35
CA HIS A 379 3.35 12.66 9.25
C HIS A 379 3.18 14.19 9.18
N ASN A 380 2.62 14.69 8.08
CA ASN A 380 2.43 16.12 7.81
C ASN A 380 1.15 16.64 8.48
N LEU A 381 1.11 16.70 9.81
CA LEU A 381 -0.08 17.04 10.58
C LEU A 381 0.26 17.78 11.89
N PRO A 382 -0.73 18.44 12.56
CA PRO A 382 -0.53 18.97 13.90
C PRO A 382 -0.82 17.94 14.99
N THR A 383 -0.10 18.07 16.11
CA THR A 383 -0.48 17.52 17.40
C THR A 383 -0.89 18.64 18.37
N VAL A 384 -1.74 18.36 19.32
CA VAL A 384 -2.23 19.32 20.32
C VAL A 384 -1.99 18.76 21.73
N ASP A 385 -1.30 19.53 22.58
CA ASP A 385 -0.89 19.11 23.92
C ASP A 385 -0.14 17.75 23.91
N GLY A 386 0.63 17.49 22.85
CA GLY A 386 1.35 16.24 22.61
C GLY A 386 0.48 15.07 22.14
N LEU A 387 -0.81 15.28 21.92
CA LEU A 387 -1.73 14.24 21.49
C LEU A 387 -1.96 14.29 19.97
N ALA A 388 -2.03 13.11 19.35
CA ALA A 388 -2.44 12.93 17.99
C ALA A 388 -3.95 13.17 17.80
N PRO A 389 -4.43 13.43 16.56
CA PRO A 389 -5.86 13.50 16.26
C PRO A 389 -6.63 12.23 16.62
N TYR A 390 -5.95 11.07 16.55
CA TYR A 390 -6.43 9.78 17.04
C TYR A 390 -5.97 9.51 18.47
N CYS A 391 -6.67 8.59 19.15
CA CYS A 391 -6.15 8.01 20.39
C CYS A 391 -4.83 7.32 20.11
N GLU A 392 -3.92 7.42 21.07
CA GLU A 392 -2.64 6.71 21.01
C GLU A 392 -2.83 5.20 20.95
N SER A 393 -1.83 4.53 20.43
CA SER A 393 -1.83 3.09 20.33
C SER A 393 -1.89 2.43 21.69
N LEU A 394 -2.87 1.56 21.91
CA LEU A 394 -2.83 0.64 23.03
C LEU A 394 -1.95 -0.56 22.67
N LYS A 395 -1.03 -0.90 23.56
CA LYS A 395 -0.24 -2.12 23.43
C LYS A 395 -1.12 -3.32 23.69
N THR A 396 -1.53 -4.00 22.62
CA THR A 396 -2.23 -5.28 22.71
C THR A 396 -1.24 -6.41 22.38
N GLY A 397 -0.61 -6.97 23.42
CA GLY A 397 0.46 -7.95 23.25
C GLY A 397 1.72 -7.36 22.63
N ALA A 398 2.23 -7.90 21.52
CA ALA A 398 3.43 -7.41 20.84
C ALA A 398 3.15 -6.34 19.76
N GLN A 399 1.88 -6.00 19.51
CA GLN A 399 1.50 -5.05 18.46
C GLN A 399 0.85 -3.81 19.08
N TRP A 400 1.29 -2.64 18.62
CA TRP A 400 0.61 -1.38 18.88
C TRP A 400 -0.53 -1.23 17.88
N ARG A 401 -1.74 -0.97 18.38
CA ARG A 401 -2.89 -0.64 17.53
C ARG A 401 -3.48 0.66 18.01
N PRO A 402 -3.64 1.67 17.12
CA PRO A 402 -4.38 2.88 17.46
C PRO A 402 -5.80 2.53 17.88
N VAL A 403 -6.30 3.16 18.93
CA VAL A 403 -7.68 3.01 19.37
C VAL A 403 -8.48 4.19 18.84
N PRO A 404 -9.48 3.96 17.99
CA PRO A 404 -10.31 5.05 17.48
C PRO A 404 -11.10 5.71 18.59
N TYR A 405 -11.15 7.04 18.60
CA TYR A 405 -12.11 7.79 19.40
C TYR A 405 -13.48 7.76 18.70
N ALA A 406 -14.34 6.83 19.10
CA ALA A 406 -15.56 6.49 18.38
C ALA A 406 -16.57 7.65 18.22
N GLU A 407 -16.49 8.67 19.10
CA GLU A 407 -17.35 9.84 19.08
C GLU A 407 -16.85 10.96 18.15
N ALA A 408 -15.61 10.86 17.66
CA ALA A 408 -15.07 11.87 16.74
C ALA A 408 -15.84 11.87 15.42
N THR A 409 -16.15 13.07 14.95
CA THR A 409 -16.72 13.32 13.62
C THR A 409 -15.61 13.69 12.66
N LEU A 410 -15.75 13.30 11.41
CA LEU A 410 -14.79 13.52 10.33
C LEU A 410 -15.53 14.06 9.10
N GLU A 411 -15.06 15.18 8.58
CA GLU A 411 -15.64 15.86 7.43
C GLU A 411 -14.56 16.17 6.40
N MET A 412 -14.78 15.77 5.16
CA MET A 412 -13.94 16.16 4.03
C MET A 412 -14.81 16.68 2.90
N PHE A 413 -14.48 17.85 2.38
CA PHE A 413 -15.17 18.43 1.23
C PHE A 413 -14.25 19.30 0.39
N PRO A 414 -14.44 19.32 -0.94
CA PRO A 414 -13.71 20.23 -1.82
C PRO A 414 -14.20 21.66 -1.64
N THR A 415 -13.28 22.60 -1.87
CA THR A 415 -13.56 24.04 -2.01
C THR A 415 -13.15 24.50 -3.39
N GLU A 416 -13.36 25.78 -3.73
CA GLU A 416 -12.92 26.34 -5.01
C GLU A 416 -11.40 26.26 -5.22
N GLY A 417 -10.62 26.41 -4.13
CA GLY A 417 -9.14 26.44 -4.16
C GLY A 417 -8.45 25.18 -3.66
N GLY A 418 -9.16 24.26 -2.99
CA GLY A 418 -8.53 23.13 -2.30
C GLY A 418 -9.48 22.15 -1.67
N VAL A 419 -9.08 21.60 -0.52
CA VAL A 419 -9.87 20.65 0.27
C VAL A 419 -9.87 21.05 1.74
N VAL A 420 -11.01 20.87 2.41
CA VAL A 420 -11.14 21.00 3.87
C VAL A 420 -11.25 19.63 4.50
N LEU A 421 -10.43 19.39 5.53
CA LEU A 421 -10.41 18.21 6.38
C LEU A 421 -10.73 18.66 7.81
N ALA A 422 -11.81 18.21 8.40
CA ALA A 422 -12.17 18.62 9.75
C ALA A 422 -12.50 17.45 10.65
N HIS A 423 -12.12 17.55 11.93
CA HIS A 423 -12.39 16.51 12.92
C HIS A 423 -12.51 17.06 14.34
N THR A 424 -13.16 16.28 15.20
CA THR A 424 -13.31 16.55 16.64
C THR A 424 -12.41 15.64 17.50
N GLY A 425 -11.41 14.99 16.90
CA GLY A 425 -10.56 14.01 17.60
C GLY A 425 -9.80 14.55 18.80
N PHE A 426 -9.44 15.83 18.81
CA PHE A 426 -8.76 16.45 19.96
C PHE A 426 -9.66 16.70 21.16
N ALA A 427 -10.98 16.85 20.95
CA ALA A 427 -11.96 17.17 22.01
C ALA A 427 -11.99 16.14 23.15
N ARG A 428 -11.45 14.92 22.91
CA ARG A 428 -11.40 13.87 23.94
C ARG A 428 -10.52 14.21 25.15
N ALA A 429 -9.49 15.04 25.00
CA ALA A 429 -8.49 15.27 26.04
C ALA A 429 -7.75 16.61 25.96
N THR A 430 -8.17 17.53 25.10
CA THR A 430 -7.56 18.87 24.95
C THR A 430 -8.61 19.96 24.94
N PRO A 431 -8.25 21.24 25.14
CA PRO A 431 -9.18 22.37 25.01
C PRO A 431 -9.67 22.60 23.57
N VAL A 432 -9.11 21.94 22.58
CA VAL A 432 -9.53 22.05 21.17
C VAL A 432 -10.75 21.15 20.92
N THR A 433 -11.88 21.76 20.63
CA THR A 433 -13.15 21.06 20.38
C THR A 433 -13.28 20.59 18.93
N ARG A 434 -12.70 21.33 17.98
CA ARG A 434 -12.67 21.00 16.55
C ARG A 434 -11.37 21.52 15.92
N HIS A 435 -10.80 20.75 15.05
CA HIS A 435 -9.72 21.15 14.16
C HIS A 435 -10.21 21.07 12.72
N ALA A 436 -9.95 22.10 11.92
CA ALA A 436 -10.22 22.13 10.50
C ALA A 436 -8.96 22.57 9.75
N ARG A 437 -8.54 21.78 8.79
CA ARG A 437 -7.39 22.05 7.92
C ARG A 437 -7.86 22.27 6.50
N THR A 438 -7.59 23.45 5.94
CA THR A 438 -7.79 23.74 4.51
C THR A 438 -6.44 23.65 3.80
N ILE A 439 -6.38 22.90 2.72
CA ILE A 439 -5.18 22.66 1.93
C ILE A 439 -5.42 23.22 0.53
N GLU A 440 -4.58 24.16 0.11
CA GLU A 440 -4.63 24.82 -1.20
C GLU A 440 -3.30 24.63 -1.90
N LEU A 441 -3.33 24.00 -3.09
CA LEU A 441 -2.13 23.75 -3.89
C LEU A 441 -1.97 24.84 -4.95
N GLU A 442 -0.76 25.37 -5.06
CA GLU A 442 -0.33 26.32 -6.08
C GLU A 442 0.76 25.67 -6.96
N ALA A 443 1.01 26.18 -8.16
CA ALA A 443 1.98 25.58 -9.09
C ALA A 443 3.38 25.37 -8.49
N ASN A 444 3.86 26.31 -7.66
CA ASN A 444 5.15 26.25 -6.98
C ASN A 444 5.01 26.44 -5.47
N GLY A 445 3.88 26.04 -4.89
CA GLY A 445 3.65 26.29 -3.48
C GLY A 445 2.49 25.50 -2.91
N LEU A 446 2.40 25.60 -1.60
CA LEU A 446 1.36 24.97 -0.81
C LEU A 446 0.96 25.92 0.31
N ARG A 447 -0.34 26.08 0.54
CA ARG A 447 -0.90 26.81 1.65
C ARG A 447 -1.75 25.89 2.50
N VAL A 448 -1.45 25.83 3.78
CA VAL A 448 -2.20 25.02 4.76
C VAL A 448 -2.75 25.96 5.83
N HIS A 449 -4.07 26.02 5.94
CA HIS A 449 -4.76 26.77 6.97
C HIS A 449 -5.29 25.82 8.02
N ASP A 450 -4.85 25.98 9.25
CA ASP A 450 -5.32 25.21 10.40
C ASP A 450 -6.14 26.10 11.33
N ALA A 451 -7.41 25.76 11.53
CA ALA A 451 -8.31 26.39 12.48
C ALA A 451 -8.55 25.46 13.67
N PHE A 452 -8.27 25.96 14.87
CA PHE A 452 -8.47 25.26 16.13
C PHE A 452 -9.58 25.97 16.92
N ASP A 453 -10.76 25.39 16.97
CA ASP A 453 -11.88 25.89 17.79
C ASP A 453 -11.75 25.38 19.21
N GLY A 454 -12.15 26.19 20.20
CA GLY A 454 -12.07 25.82 21.61
C GLY A 454 -11.97 27.04 22.52
N GLN A 455 -11.57 26.81 23.78
CA GLN A 455 -11.40 27.88 24.77
C GLN A 455 -10.11 27.67 25.58
N GLY A 456 -9.49 28.77 26.01
CA GLY A 456 -8.27 28.73 26.78
C GLY A 456 -6.99 28.73 25.90
N THR A 457 -6.03 27.90 26.24
CA THR A 457 -4.74 27.80 25.51
C THR A 457 -4.40 26.34 25.26
N ALA A 458 -3.71 26.08 24.16
CA ALA A 458 -3.20 24.76 23.80
C ALA A 458 -1.77 24.85 23.25
N ASP A 459 -0.97 23.81 23.46
CA ASP A 459 0.32 23.65 22.81
C ASP A 459 0.12 22.98 21.46
N VAL A 460 0.30 23.70 20.36
CA VAL A 460 0.20 23.18 19.00
C VAL A 460 1.58 22.92 18.44
N GLU A 461 1.82 21.72 17.90
CA GLU A 461 3.06 21.37 17.22
C GLU A 461 2.75 20.82 15.84
N PHE A 462 3.17 21.52 14.80
CA PHE A 462 3.10 21.07 13.41
C PHE A 462 4.30 20.20 13.10
N HIS A 463 4.08 19.12 12.38
CA HIS A 463 5.11 18.21 11.88
C HIS A 463 5.11 18.22 10.36
N TRP A 464 6.29 18.37 9.76
CA TRP A 464 6.49 18.38 8.32
C TRP A 464 7.65 17.47 7.95
N GLN A 465 7.43 16.46 7.09
CA GLN A 465 8.43 15.49 6.68
C GLN A 465 8.88 15.79 5.25
N PHE A 466 10.14 16.20 5.10
CA PHE A 466 10.68 16.56 3.78
C PHE A 466 11.25 15.35 3.05
N GLY A 467 11.08 15.30 1.74
CA GLY A 467 11.63 14.24 0.91
C GLY A 467 13.15 14.10 1.03
N PRO A 468 13.75 12.93 0.73
CA PRO A 468 15.17 12.65 0.97
C PRO A 468 16.17 13.58 0.24
N ARG A 469 15.70 14.35 -0.76
CA ARG A 469 16.53 15.34 -1.47
C ARG A 469 16.75 16.64 -0.70
N PHE A 470 16.06 16.84 0.42
CA PHE A 470 16.21 18.01 1.30
C PHE A 470 17.01 17.59 2.53
N VAL A 471 18.21 18.15 2.70
CA VAL A 471 19.22 17.65 3.65
C VAL A 471 19.69 18.69 4.66
N SER A 472 19.25 19.93 4.55
CA SER A 472 19.64 21.02 5.47
C SER A 472 18.51 22.01 5.70
N PHE A 473 18.49 22.62 6.88
CA PHE A 473 17.55 23.68 7.25
C PHE A 473 18.28 24.91 7.73
N ASP A 474 18.01 26.05 7.11
CA ASP A 474 18.46 27.37 7.54
C ASP A 474 17.37 28.03 8.39
N ALA A 475 17.57 28.07 9.70
CA ALA A 475 16.61 28.66 10.63
C ALA A 475 16.44 30.16 10.47
N SER A 476 17.48 30.89 10.00
CA SER A 476 17.41 32.34 9.80
C SER A 476 16.55 32.72 8.60
N ARG A 477 16.48 31.86 7.59
CA ARG A 477 15.69 32.04 6.38
C ARG A 477 14.41 31.19 6.39
N SER A 478 14.23 30.34 7.40
CA SER A 478 13.15 29.31 7.46
C SER A 478 13.08 28.52 6.15
N THR A 479 14.19 27.97 5.69
CA THR A 479 14.32 27.35 4.38
C THR A 479 14.94 25.96 4.50
N MET A 480 14.26 24.95 3.91
CA MET A 480 14.80 23.62 3.67
C MET A 480 15.50 23.59 2.32
N SER A 481 16.70 23.01 2.25
CA SER A 481 17.53 23.01 1.04
C SER A 481 18.17 21.65 0.76
N GLY A 482 18.46 21.40 -0.52
CA GLY A 482 19.15 20.19 -0.97
C GLY A 482 19.17 20.03 -2.48
N ALA A 483 19.44 18.82 -2.96
CA ALA A 483 19.47 18.52 -4.40
C ALA A 483 18.11 18.73 -5.09
N GLY A 484 17.01 18.81 -4.32
CA GLY A 484 15.67 19.12 -4.81
C GLY A 484 15.40 20.61 -5.02
N GLY A 485 16.29 21.49 -4.54
CA GLY A 485 16.09 22.93 -4.54
C GLY A 485 15.92 23.52 -3.13
N GLU A 486 15.14 24.57 -3.03
CA GLU A 486 14.83 25.25 -1.77
C GLU A 486 13.32 25.32 -1.54
N VAL A 487 12.89 25.04 -0.31
CA VAL A 487 11.50 25.24 0.15
C VAL A 487 11.52 26.26 1.29
N SER A 488 11.02 27.46 1.04
CA SER A 488 10.81 28.45 2.09
C SER A 488 9.50 28.19 2.82
N ILE A 489 9.51 28.40 4.15
CA ILE A 489 8.40 28.11 5.04
C ILE A 489 8.05 29.37 5.81
N GLU A 490 6.82 29.82 5.67
CA GLU A 490 6.26 30.95 6.41
C GLU A 490 5.10 30.46 7.27
N ILE A 491 5.07 30.85 8.54
CA ILE A 491 3.96 30.53 9.44
C ILE A 491 3.40 31.82 10.04
N VAL A 492 2.09 32.01 9.93
CA VAL A 492 1.39 33.23 10.32
C VAL A 492 0.18 32.91 11.19
N ASP A 493 0.03 33.62 12.30
CA ASP A 493 -1.19 33.65 13.09
C ASP A 493 -2.12 34.74 12.54
N LEU A 494 -3.28 34.35 12.03
CA LEU A 494 -4.24 35.30 11.45
C LEU A 494 -5.04 36.07 12.51
N ASP A 495 -5.12 35.57 13.73
CA ASP A 495 -5.86 36.21 14.82
C ASP A 495 -5.00 37.21 15.60
N GLN A 496 -3.67 37.16 15.45
CA GLN A 496 -2.72 38.06 16.10
C GLN A 496 -1.62 38.52 15.14
N PRO A 497 -1.94 39.21 14.05
CA PRO A 497 -0.96 39.60 13.05
C PRO A 497 0.10 40.56 13.58
N ASP A 498 -0.25 41.43 14.54
CA ASP A 498 0.65 42.44 15.13
C ASP A 498 1.49 41.89 16.30
N ASN A 499 1.16 40.69 16.79
CA ASN A 499 1.89 39.99 17.85
C ASN A 499 2.15 38.53 17.43
N PRO A 500 3.09 38.31 16.48
CA PRO A 500 3.29 37.00 15.91
C PRO A 500 3.73 35.99 16.96
N LEU A 501 3.10 34.82 16.95
CA LEU A 501 3.48 33.70 17.78
C LEU A 501 4.96 33.35 17.56
N ARG A 502 5.67 33.14 18.65
CA ARG A 502 7.04 32.62 18.59
C ARG A 502 6.99 31.11 18.41
N TRP A 503 7.33 30.67 17.20
CA TRP A 503 7.44 29.26 16.87
C TRP A 503 8.83 28.74 17.23
N ASN A 504 8.85 27.70 18.05
CA ASN A 504 10.08 26.95 18.32
C ASN A 504 10.27 25.92 17.22
N ALA A 505 11.21 26.18 16.32
CA ALA A 505 11.56 25.29 15.23
C ALA A 505 12.59 24.24 15.70
N LYS A 506 12.31 22.97 15.44
CA LYS A 506 13.21 21.86 15.74
C LYS A 506 13.34 20.94 14.53
N ILE A 507 14.58 20.72 14.11
CA ILE A 507 14.87 19.68 13.11
C ILE A 507 14.88 18.32 13.78
N ARG A 508 14.25 17.36 13.14
CA ARG A 508 14.20 15.95 13.53
C ARG A 508 14.84 15.11 12.45
N SER A 509 15.71 14.19 12.83
CA SER A 509 16.13 13.11 11.96
C SER A 509 15.08 12.02 12.00
N GLY A 510 14.70 11.53 10.84
CA GLY A 510 13.72 10.46 10.66
C GLY A 510 14.14 9.53 9.53
N TRP A 511 13.27 8.61 9.22
CA TRP A 511 13.48 7.60 8.19
C TRP A 511 12.27 7.50 7.28
N ILE A 512 12.51 7.30 6.00
CA ILE A 512 11.50 6.90 5.04
C ILE A 512 11.81 5.51 4.50
N SER A 513 10.76 4.70 4.40
CA SER A 513 10.80 3.39 3.77
C SER A 513 9.93 3.41 2.52
N ARG A 514 10.54 3.55 1.36
CA ARG A 514 9.83 3.41 0.07
C ARG A 514 9.66 1.97 -0.35
N PHE A 515 10.51 1.10 0.21
CA PHE A 515 10.49 -0.35 0.01
C PHE A 515 10.59 -1.00 1.37
N TYR A 516 9.82 -2.04 1.58
CA TYR A 516 9.88 -2.83 2.80
C TYR A 516 11.31 -3.31 3.07
N GLY A 517 11.76 -3.24 4.30
CA GLY A 517 13.11 -3.61 4.70
C GLY A 517 14.22 -2.61 4.37
N THR A 518 13.90 -1.46 3.75
CA THR A 518 14.90 -0.42 3.43
C THR A 518 14.61 0.88 4.17
N LEU A 519 15.65 1.58 4.56
CA LEU A 519 15.57 2.89 5.21
C LEU A 519 16.43 3.91 4.47
N SER A 520 15.86 5.06 4.22
CA SER A 520 16.59 6.25 3.79
C SER A 520 16.40 7.36 4.80
N PRO A 521 17.45 8.13 5.15
CA PRO A 521 17.31 9.23 6.08
C PRO A 521 16.43 10.34 5.49
N LEU A 522 15.63 10.98 6.34
CA LEU A 522 14.89 12.19 6.01
C LEU A 522 15.02 13.23 7.12
N LEU A 523 14.74 14.48 6.79
CA LEU A 523 14.61 15.56 7.76
C LEU A 523 13.14 15.91 7.98
N GLY A 524 12.73 15.91 9.24
CA GLY A 524 11.48 16.48 9.69
C GLY A 524 11.68 17.86 10.32
N LEU A 525 10.72 18.75 10.16
CA LEU A 525 10.65 20.03 10.85
C LEU A 525 9.45 20.02 11.78
N SER A 526 9.67 20.27 13.07
CA SER A 526 8.61 20.56 14.03
C SER A 526 8.57 22.06 14.32
N LEU A 527 7.37 22.63 14.32
CA LEU A 527 7.10 24.01 14.69
C LEU A 527 6.10 24.02 15.86
N ARG A 528 6.55 24.37 17.06
CA ARG A 528 5.73 24.36 18.26
C ARG A 528 5.51 25.76 18.82
N SER A 529 4.26 26.05 19.19
CA SER A 529 3.88 27.26 19.92
C SER A 529 2.69 27.02 20.83
N ARG A 530 2.56 27.83 21.87
CA ARG A 530 1.37 27.89 22.72
C ARG A 530 0.42 28.93 22.14
N VAL A 531 -0.78 28.48 21.75
CA VAL A 531 -1.79 29.32 21.09
C VAL A 531 -2.96 29.60 22.03
N ARG A 532 -3.60 30.77 21.87
CA ARG A 532 -4.88 31.07 22.51
C ARG A 532 -6.01 30.63 21.56
N LEU A 533 -6.97 29.91 22.08
CA LEU A 533 -8.13 29.43 21.32
C LEU A 533 -9.28 30.45 21.34
N PRO A 534 -10.07 30.56 20.24
CA PRO A 534 -9.81 29.91 18.96
C PRO A 534 -8.55 30.46 18.27
N ALA A 535 -7.90 29.67 17.40
CA ALA A 535 -6.70 30.07 16.68
C ALA A 535 -6.77 29.68 15.20
N ARG A 536 -6.30 30.55 14.31
CA ARG A 536 -6.22 30.34 12.87
C ARG A 536 -4.79 30.57 12.40
N ILE A 537 -4.13 29.49 11.96
CA ILE A 537 -2.70 29.47 11.63
C ILE A 537 -2.55 29.10 10.17
N VAL A 538 -1.72 29.82 9.44
CA VAL A 538 -1.40 29.54 8.03
C VAL A 538 0.06 29.17 7.91
N THR A 539 0.33 27.99 7.37
CA THR A 539 1.68 27.61 6.93
C THR A 539 1.74 27.69 5.40
N ARG A 540 2.70 28.45 4.89
CA ARG A 540 2.94 28.60 3.45
C ARG A 540 4.28 28.00 3.08
N PHE A 541 4.29 27.20 2.04
CA PHE A 541 5.49 26.63 1.45
C PHE A 541 5.66 27.19 0.05
N ARG A 542 6.89 27.60 -0.31
CA ARG A 542 7.24 28.03 -1.67
C ARG A 542 8.46 27.26 -2.13
N LEU A 543 8.29 26.52 -3.23
CA LEU A 543 9.33 25.74 -3.85
C LEU A 543 10.09 26.59 -4.90
N ARG A 544 11.42 26.56 -4.82
CA ARG A 544 12.34 26.93 -5.89
C ARG A 544 13.08 25.68 -6.32
N ALA A 545 12.68 25.07 -7.42
CA ALA A 545 13.32 23.87 -7.94
C ALA A 545 14.79 24.13 -8.29
N ALA A 546 15.64 23.11 -8.21
CA ALA A 546 17.08 23.22 -8.44
C ALA A 546 17.44 23.73 -9.85
N GLU A 547 16.63 23.45 -10.85
CA GLU A 547 16.79 23.98 -12.21
C GLU A 547 16.66 25.50 -12.27
N ASN A 548 15.84 26.10 -11.43
CA ASN A 548 15.65 27.55 -11.31
C ASN A 548 16.71 28.26 -10.45
N LEU A 549 17.58 27.50 -9.77
CA LEU A 549 18.69 28.05 -8.97
C LEU A 549 19.98 28.16 -9.80
N ARG A 550 20.03 27.56 -10.99
CA ARG A 550 21.21 27.64 -11.90
C ARG A 550 21.08 28.73 -12.97
N ALA A 551 19.95 29.41 -13.05
CA ALA A 551 19.70 30.56 -13.89
C ALA A 551 19.85 31.86 -13.06
#